data_d7aaf14bb97a1fc643b92b77759ec3d5
#
_entry.id   d7aaf14bb97a1fc643b92b77759ec3d5
#
_cell.length_a   1.000
_cell.length_b   1.000
_cell.length_c   1.000
_cell.angle_alpha   90.00
_cell.angle_beta   90.00
_cell.angle_gamma   90.00
#
_symmetry.space_group_name_H-M   'P 1'
#
loop_
_entity.id
_entity.type
_entity.pdbx_description
1 polymer ?
#
loop_
_entity_poly.entity_id
_entity_poly.type
_entity_poly.pdbx_seq_one_letter_code
_entity_poly.pdbx_strand_id
1 'polypeptide(L)'
;MKFILILEDDARIRTELYESLKSIDPRLHIRFFSDLASFHEFLKTAVHEGAKALANAGTRHEQDSTEELAPANTHELRLIIAKNEFLGVQNLGLIRRARDFFVRKHMCSDQEPAALILTAFDSPNFDIKLAEERIINNVIFKPFDKLILKQHLEYALTGHHPVTETAVATVKIQSTIEMLKEVSLHSLSEVGFTTINNHEIKIGAMTKYYSDSFAAENKKSVYAYCVSCKALTDKEFLCEFHFFAADSGQISNIRRLILENKSHTSQDIQNIQNTTPRRILLLDEDVPLSLEMKLLLTERFHHVEVFTYNNMGQLLADLADKDTPNRQQLPVHFDFVFANYALFEIDKEKRWAQICDYLKDRSKLHGKEFREIPELMLHSRRKLPPNEIRDLSTWVKDIFFTPLEKSYIAKKLVTDFGFVNKSPITLASLEEPAPLKVANPVDIIQISEAGLVMKYYRAISTGAFREFILWRPNEDATPEIIGTVNFHEENKSDEGYLNHFVFFGMKDQYLKHIRLWLLDAYIKSKEE
;
A
#
# COMPACT_ATOMS: atom_id res chain seq x y z
N MET A 1 26.16 21.21 -25.17
CA MET A 1 26.38 19.80 -25.57
C MET A 1 25.99 18.90 -24.38
N LYS A 2 25.06 17.96 -24.60
CA LYS A 2 24.58 17.07 -23.51
C LYS A 2 25.57 15.91 -23.34
N PHE A 3 25.98 15.63 -22.12
CA PHE A 3 27.00 14.68 -21.75
C PHE A 3 26.43 13.55 -20.87
N ILE A 4 26.87 12.31 -21.15
CA ILE A 4 26.43 11.11 -20.44
C ILE A 4 27.63 10.31 -19.99
N LEU A 5 27.62 9.84 -18.74
CA LEU A 5 28.63 8.94 -18.20
C LEU A 5 28.03 7.55 -18.00
N ILE A 6 28.70 6.52 -18.47
CA ILE A 6 28.25 5.12 -18.33
C ILE A 6 29.37 4.30 -17.70
N LEU A 7 29.08 3.73 -16.54
CA LEU A 7 29.94 2.83 -15.79
C LEU A 7 29.42 1.40 -15.91
N GLU A 8 29.95 0.63 -16.84
CA GLU A 8 29.50 -0.72 -17.20
C GLU A 8 30.67 -1.53 -17.79
N ASP A 9 30.94 -2.73 -17.26
CA ASP A 9 32.04 -3.61 -17.71
C ASP A 9 31.64 -4.51 -18.88
N ASP A 10 30.36 -4.86 -19.02
CA ASP A 10 29.87 -5.70 -20.12
C ASP A 10 29.79 -4.91 -21.43
N ALA A 11 30.59 -5.35 -22.42
CA ALA A 11 30.65 -4.71 -23.73
C ALA A 11 29.33 -4.78 -24.52
N ARG A 12 28.53 -5.85 -24.35
CA ARG A 12 27.23 -5.99 -25.02
C ARG A 12 26.24 -4.97 -24.44
N ILE A 13 26.20 -4.86 -23.12
CA ILE A 13 25.35 -3.88 -22.43
C ILE A 13 25.74 -2.45 -22.80
N ARG A 14 27.05 -2.15 -22.89
CA ARG A 14 27.53 -0.83 -23.39
C ARG A 14 27.02 -0.52 -24.79
N THR A 15 27.07 -1.49 -25.69
CA THR A 15 26.58 -1.33 -27.08
C THR A 15 25.08 -1.06 -27.08
N GLU A 16 24.29 -1.82 -26.32
CA GLU A 16 22.83 -1.67 -26.24
C GLU A 16 22.43 -0.30 -25.67
N LEU A 17 23.12 0.16 -24.61
CA LEU A 17 22.94 1.49 -24.04
C LEU A 17 23.30 2.59 -25.03
N TYR A 18 24.42 2.43 -25.76
CA TYR A 18 24.87 3.36 -26.79
C TYR A 18 23.84 3.52 -27.91
N GLU A 19 23.38 2.40 -28.47
CA GLU A 19 22.38 2.40 -29.55
C GLU A 19 21.07 3.05 -29.09
N SER A 20 20.61 2.72 -27.89
CA SER A 20 19.40 3.30 -27.33
C SER A 20 19.52 4.81 -27.13
N LEU A 21 20.60 5.28 -26.53
CA LEU A 21 20.85 6.71 -26.33
C LEU A 21 21.00 7.48 -27.64
N LYS A 22 21.74 6.96 -28.59
CA LYS A 22 21.91 7.57 -29.92
C LYS A 22 20.60 7.58 -30.73
N SER A 23 19.70 6.62 -30.50
CA SER A 23 18.37 6.63 -31.12
C SER A 23 17.48 7.76 -30.59
N ILE A 24 17.73 8.23 -29.35
CA ILE A 24 17.01 9.35 -28.73
C ILE A 24 17.55 10.68 -29.25
N ASP A 25 18.87 10.90 -29.14
CA ASP A 25 19.52 12.09 -29.67
C ASP A 25 20.93 11.72 -30.19
N PRO A 26 21.18 11.73 -31.53
CA PRO A 26 22.49 11.42 -32.11
C PRO A 26 23.64 12.35 -31.65
N ARG A 27 23.30 13.54 -31.13
CA ARG A 27 24.27 14.54 -30.67
C ARG A 27 24.76 14.31 -29.25
N LEU A 28 24.26 13.31 -28.53
CA LEU A 28 24.70 12.98 -27.19
C LEU A 28 26.18 12.58 -27.15
N HIS A 29 26.92 13.16 -26.22
CA HIS A 29 28.32 12.75 -25.96
C HIS A 29 28.32 11.71 -24.84
N ILE A 30 28.74 10.49 -25.17
CA ILE A 30 28.71 9.33 -24.29
C ILE A 30 30.12 8.91 -23.96
N ARG A 31 30.43 8.79 -22.67
CA ARG A 31 31.71 8.28 -22.19
C ARG A 31 31.52 7.03 -21.35
N PHE A 32 32.26 5.99 -21.68
CA PHE A 32 32.22 4.70 -21.01
C PHE A 32 33.40 4.51 -20.06
N PHE A 33 33.15 3.83 -18.98
CA PHE A 33 34.11 3.35 -17.99
C PHE A 33 33.83 1.88 -17.73
N SER A 34 34.87 1.03 -17.87
CA SER A 34 34.76 -0.41 -17.64
C SER A 34 34.96 -0.80 -16.17
N ASP A 35 35.44 0.12 -15.35
CA ASP A 35 35.77 -0.11 -13.95
C ASP A 35 35.70 1.19 -13.13
N LEU A 36 35.64 1.01 -11.81
CA LEU A 36 35.53 2.11 -10.85
C LEU A 36 36.82 2.94 -10.76
N ALA A 37 37.99 2.34 -11.03
CA ALA A 37 39.26 3.03 -10.91
C ALA A 37 39.40 4.07 -12.03
N SER A 38 39.09 3.68 -13.28
CA SER A 38 39.12 4.57 -14.46
C SER A 38 38.09 5.70 -14.32
N PHE A 39 36.90 5.42 -13.77
CA PHE A 39 35.90 6.44 -13.46
C PHE A 39 36.39 7.41 -12.37
N HIS A 40 37.02 6.90 -11.32
CA HIS A 40 37.57 7.72 -10.25
C HIS A 40 38.74 8.60 -10.69
N GLU A 41 39.62 8.07 -11.53
CA GLU A 41 40.71 8.84 -12.13
C GLU A 41 40.19 9.96 -13.04
N PHE A 42 39.18 9.66 -13.86
CA PHE A 42 38.49 10.67 -14.65
C PHE A 42 37.93 11.79 -13.77
N LEU A 43 37.24 11.47 -12.67
CA LEU A 43 36.71 12.48 -11.77
C LEU A 43 37.81 13.33 -11.12
N LYS A 44 38.95 12.71 -10.75
CA LYS A 44 40.10 13.45 -10.22
C LYS A 44 40.69 14.40 -11.25
N THR A 45 40.87 13.93 -12.49
CA THR A 45 41.38 14.74 -13.58
C THR A 45 40.43 15.87 -13.93
N ALA A 46 39.13 15.59 -14.02
CA ALA A 46 38.10 16.59 -14.27
C ALA A 46 38.05 17.67 -13.16
N VAL A 47 38.34 17.29 -11.91
CA VAL A 47 38.47 18.24 -10.79
C VAL A 47 39.67 19.18 -10.98
N HIS A 48 40.80 18.69 -11.51
CA HIS A 48 42.00 19.50 -11.64
C HIS A 48 42.01 20.38 -12.88
N GLU A 49 41.54 19.87 -14.02
CA GLU A 49 41.68 20.57 -15.30
C GLU A 49 40.43 21.37 -15.74
N GLY A 50 39.32 21.22 -15.03
CA GLY A 50 38.06 21.94 -15.32
C GLY A 50 37.39 21.49 -16.62
N ALA A 51 36.52 22.35 -17.19
CA ALA A 51 35.71 22.04 -18.37
C ALA A 51 36.54 21.67 -19.63
N LYS A 52 37.80 22.11 -19.74
CA LYS A 52 38.69 21.79 -20.87
C LYS A 52 39.05 20.32 -20.97
N ALA A 53 39.23 19.63 -19.84
CA ALA A 53 39.57 18.21 -19.85
C ALA A 53 38.38 17.34 -20.30
N LEU A 54 37.16 17.76 -20.00
CA LEU A 54 35.96 17.08 -20.45
C LEU A 54 35.73 17.18 -21.95
N ALA A 55 36.02 18.34 -22.55
CA ALA A 55 35.92 18.55 -23.98
C ALA A 55 36.95 17.73 -24.76
N ASN A 56 38.22 17.69 -24.29
CA ASN A 56 39.32 16.95 -24.95
C ASN A 56 39.21 15.43 -24.79
N ALA A 57 38.47 14.94 -23.81
CA ALA A 57 38.30 13.50 -23.62
C ALA A 57 37.28 12.85 -24.55
N GLY A 58 36.39 13.64 -25.18
CA GLY A 58 35.44 13.17 -26.18
C GLY A 58 36.06 12.91 -27.57
N THR A 59 37.25 13.44 -27.83
CA THR A 59 37.84 13.49 -29.19
C THR A 59 38.81 12.34 -29.52
N ARG A 60 39.01 11.36 -28.65
CA ARG A 60 39.97 10.26 -28.93
C ARG A 60 39.43 9.08 -29.75
N HIS A 61 38.19 9.12 -30.24
CA HIS A 61 37.65 8.02 -31.06
C HIS A 61 37.09 8.41 -32.43
N GLU A 62 37.19 9.70 -32.87
CA GLU A 62 36.84 10.05 -34.25
C GLU A 62 37.87 11.05 -34.79
N GLN A 63 38.78 10.56 -35.62
CA GLN A 63 39.46 11.38 -36.58
C GLN A 63 38.47 11.75 -37.69
N ASP A 64 38.41 13.03 -37.99
CA ASP A 64 37.75 13.73 -39.09
C ASP A 64 36.40 14.38 -38.76
N SER A 65 36.51 15.62 -38.29
CA SER A 65 35.81 16.77 -38.89
C SER A 65 36.16 18.04 -38.09
N THR A 66 36.71 19.00 -38.80
CA THR A 66 36.98 20.37 -38.36
C THR A 66 35.64 21.10 -38.23
N GLU A 67 35.07 21.14 -37.04
CA GLU A 67 34.02 22.11 -36.69
C GLU A 67 34.52 23.06 -35.60
N GLU A 68 34.29 24.34 -35.85
CA GLU A 68 34.66 25.46 -35.00
C GLU A 68 34.12 25.26 -33.58
N LEU A 69 34.99 25.34 -32.59
CA LEU A 69 34.71 25.23 -31.17
C LEU A 69 33.75 26.33 -30.71
N ALA A 70 32.51 25.98 -30.46
CA ALA A 70 31.56 26.84 -29.74
C ALA A 70 32.08 27.16 -28.31
N PRO A 71 31.75 28.32 -27.74
CA PRO A 71 32.32 28.80 -26.50
C PRO A 71 32.11 27.83 -25.33
N ALA A 72 33.12 27.77 -24.46
CA ALA A 72 33.33 26.77 -23.39
C ALA A 72 32.21 26.56 -22.33
N ASN A 73 31.06 27.23 -22.45
CA ASN A 73 30.01 27.25 -21.43
C ASN A 73 28.78 26.37 -21.76
N THR A 74 28.89 25.41 -22.69
CA THR A 74 27.72 24.66 -23.18
C THR A 74 27.73 23.16 -22.89
N HIS A 75 28.61 22.65 -22.03
CA HIS A 75 28.64 21.22 -21.69
C HIS A 75 27.77 20.96 -20.46
N GLU A 76 26.72 20.15 -20.62
CA GLU A 76 25.76 19.85 -19.59
C GLU A 76 25.73 18.35 -19.30
N LEU A 77 26.09 17.94 -18.08
CA LEU A 77 25.91 16.57 -17.63
C LEU A 77 24.42 16.32 -17.34
N ARG A 78 23.81 15.40 -18.08
CA ARG A 78 22.40 15.06 -17.94
C ARG A 78 22.15 13.73 -17.27
N LEU A 79 23.01 12.73 -17.48
CA LEU A 79 22.74 11.38 -17.05
C LEU A 79 24.03 10.63 -16.67
N ILE A 80 23.94 9.91 -15.58
CA ILE A 80 24.92 8.89 -15.18
C ILE A 80 24.21 7.54 -15.17
N ILE A 81 24.74 6.57 -15.90
CA ILE A 81 24.27 5.18 -15.86
C ILE A 81 25.36 4.36 -15.19
N ALA A 82 25.03 3.56 -14.20
CA ALA A 82 26.01 2.78 -13.50
C ALA A 82 25.52 1.36 -13.17
N LYS A 83 26.39 0.38 -13.36
CA LYS A 83 26.15 -0.99 -12.92
C LYS A 83 26.06 -1.03 -11.40
N ASN A 84 24.98 -1.63 -10.86
CA ASN A 84 24.69 -1.65 -9.42
C ASN A 84 25.84 -2.28 -8.60
N GLU A 85 26.48 -3.31 -9.13
CA GLU A 85 27.59 -4.01 -8.45
C GLU A 85 28.82 -3.12 -8.23
N PHE A 86 29.00 -2.07 -9.04
CA PHE A 86 30.07 -1.10 -8.82
C PHE A 86 29.76 -0.08 -7.71
N LEU A 87 28.48 0.09 -7.38
CA LEU A 87 27.98 1.15 -6.53
C LEU A 87 27.57 0.69 -5.14
N GLY A 88 28.10 -0.40 -4.62
CA GLY A 88 27.84 -0.78 -3.22
C GLY A 88 27.77 0.46 -2.30
N VAL A 89 27.11 0.38 -1.18
CA VAL A 89 26.73 1.50 -0.29
C VAL A 89 27.87 2.53 -0.06
N GLN A 90 29.13 2.08 -0.07
CA GLN A 90 30.30 2.95 0.09
C GLN A 90 30.59 3.84 -1.14
N ASN A 91 30.17 3.43 -2.33
CA ASN A 91 30.51 4.12 -3.58
C ASN A 91 29.43 5.11 -4.06
N LEU A 92 28.23 5.07 -3.48
CA LEU A 92 27.22 6.12 -3.69
C LEU A 92 27.71 7.51 -3.30
N GLY A 93 28.54 7.58 -2.26
CA GLY A 93 29.25 8.81 -1.88
C GLY A 93 30.18 9.36 -2.97
N LEU A 94 30.67 8.51 -3.89
CA LEU A 94 31.45 8.95 -5.03
C LEU A 94 30.58 9.66 -6.06
N ILE A 95 29.40 9.14 -6.35
CA ILE A 95 28.47 9.75 -7.31
C ILE A 95 27.89 11.05 -6.75
N ARG A 96 27.56 11.12 -5.45
CA ARG A 96 27.17 12.38 -4.81
C ARG A 96 28.28 13.43 -5.02
N ARG A 97 29.52 13.12 -4.71
CA ARG A 97 30.66 14.03 -4.94
C ARG A 97 30.84 14.41 -6.39
N ALA A 98 30.61 13.47 -7.31
CA ALA A 98 30.64 13.77 -8.75
C ALA A 98 29.55 14.76 -9.14
N ARG A 99 28.29 14.54 -8.71
CA ARG A 99 27.18 15.48 -8.93
C ARG A 99 27.48 16.86 -8.35
N ASP A 100 27.89 16.93 -7.09
CA ASP A 100 28.25 18.19 -6.43
C ASP A 100 29.39 18.91 -7.15
N PHE A 101 30.34 18.16 -7.71
CA PHE A 101 31.39 18.72 -8.53
C PHE A 101 30.86 19.33 -9.83
N PHE A 102 29.99 18.63 -10.56
CA PHE A 102 29.41 19.11 -11.80
C PHE A 102 28.49 20.33 -11.58
N VAL A 103 27.75 20.35 -10.47
CA VAL A 103 26.97 21.51 -10.04
C VAL A 103 27.90 22.71 -9.79
N ARG A 104 28.94 22.55 -8.98
CA ARG A 104 29.91 23.62 -8.70
C ARG A 104 30.64 24.14 -9.94
N LYS A 105 30.74 23.35 -10.99
CA LYS A 105 31.31 23.76 -12.27
C LYS A 105 30.27 24.30 -13.25
N HIS A 106 29.06 24.53 -12.79
CA HIS A 106 27.93 24.98 -13.62
C HIS A 106 27.63 24.07 -14.83
N MET A 107 27.94 22.78 -14.74
CA MET A 107 27.66 21.79 -15.77
C MET A 107 26.33 21.09 -15.55
N CYS A 108 25.67 21.28 -14.42
CA CYS A 108 24.27 20.96 -14.15
C CYS A 108 23.72 21.94 -13.10
N SER A 109 22.41 22.03 -13.03
CA SER A 109 21.73 22.89 -12.04
C SER A 109 21.63 22.20 -10.68
N ASP A 110 21.66 22.99 -9.60
CA ASP A 110 21.32 22.51 -8.24
C ASP A 110 19.87 22.03 -8.15
N GLN A 111 18.98 22.65 -8.93
CA GLN A 111 17.56 22.32 -8.97
C GLN A 111 17.27 21.07 -9.82
N GLU A 112 18.10 20.82 -10.85
CA GLU A 112 18.01 19.68 -11.76
C GLU A 112 19.37 18.98 -11.85
N PRO A 113 19.79 18.23 -10.84
CA PRO A 113 21.04 17.49 -10.89
C PRO A 113 20.93 16.39 -11.94
N ALA A 114 22.10 15.98 -12.49
CA ALA A 114 22.15 14.87 -13.46
C ALA A 114 21.45 13.63 -12.89
N ALA A 115 20.59 13.02 -13.70
CA ALA A 115 19.88 11.80 -13.31
C ALA A 115 20.89 10.64 -13.09
N LEU A 116 20.61 9.79 -12.11
CA LEU A 116 21.33 8.53 -11.91
C LEU A 116 20.41 7.35 -12.16
N ILE A 117 20.76 6.53 -13.15
CA ILE A 117 20.09 5.27 -13.42
C ILE A 117 21.04 4.12 -13.08
N LEU A 118 20.56 3.15 -12.31
CA LEU A 118 21.29 1.91 -12.06
C LEU A 118 20.85 0.83 -13.04
N THR A 119 21.81 -0.02 -13.44
CA THR A 119 21.53 -1.26 -14.17
C THR A 119 21.85 -2.46 -13.28
N ALA A 120 20.97 -3.47 -13.23
CA ALA A 120 21.15 -4.64 -12.39
C ALA A 120 20.59 -5.90 -13.06
N PHE A 121 21.10 -7.11 -12.68
CA PHE A 121 20.53 -8.40 -13.13
C PHE A 121 19.40 -8.87 -12.21
N ASP A 122 19.55 -8.65 -10.91
CA ASP A 122 18.58 -9.04 -9.88
C ASP A 122 18.11 -7.84 -9.09
N SER A 123 17.10 -8.03 -8.24
CA SER A 123 16.70 -7.00 -7.28
C SER A 123 17.90 -6.59 -6.44
N PRO A 124 18.46 -5.41 -6.67
CA PRO A 124 19.49 -4.95 -5.79
C PRO A 124 18.89 -4.79 -4.39
N ASN A 125 19.59 -5.23 -3.36
CA ASN A 125 19.36 -4.80 -2.00
C ASN A 125 19.77 -3.34 -1.90
N PHE A 126 18.99 -2.43 -2.48
CA PHE A 126 19.23 -1.02 -2.28
C PHE A 126 18.20 -0.46 -1.29
N ASP A 127 18.66 0.45 -0.46
CA ASP A 127 17.78 1.16 0.45
C ASP A 127 16.85 2.07 -0.37
N ILE A 128 15.54 1.85 -0.26
CA ILE A 128 14.50 2.65 -0.92
C ILE A 128 14.65 4.15 -0.62
N LYS A 129 15.24 4.48 0.55
CA LYS A 129 15.59 5.85 0.92
C LYS A 129 16.46 6.56 -0.11
N LEU A 130 17.28 5.83 -0.86
CA LEU A 130 18.10 6.42 -1.92
C LEU A 130 17.25 6.95 -3.10
N ALA A 131 16.10 6.31 -3.36
CA ALA A 131 15.13 6.82 -4.33
C ALA A 131 14.33 7.99 -3.74
N GLU A 132 13.92 7.90 -2.47
CA GLU A 132 13.21 8.98 -1.77
C GLU A 132 14.06 10.25 -1.64
N GLU A 133 15.35 10.11 -1.36
CA GLU A 133 16.32 11.20 -1.31
C GLU A 133 16.75 11.71 -2.71
N ARG A 134 16.17 11.16 -3.79
CA ARG A 134 16.48 11.51 -5.20
C ARG A 134 17.94 11.27 -5.58
N ILE A 135 18.65 10.38 -4.91
CA ILE A 135 20.03 10.01 -5.25
C ILE A 135 20.00 9.12 -6.48
N ILE A 136 19.06 8.17 -6.53
CA ILE A 136 18.82 7.27 -7.65
C ILE A 136 17.48 7.66 -8.27
N ASN A 137 17.49 7.89 -9.59
CA ASN A 137 16.28 8.26 -10.32
C ASN A 137 15.52 7.04 -10.87
N ASN A 138 16.25 5.96 -11.20
CA ASN A 138 15.64 4.69 -11.59
C ASN A 138 16.62 3.51 -11.48
N VAL A 139 16.06 2.28 -11.52
CA VAL A 139 16.80 1.03 -11.68
C VAL A 139 16.21 0.29 -12.88
N ILE A 140 17.05 -0.12 -13.82
CA ILE A 140 16.63 -0.88 -15.01
C ILE A 140 17.27 -2.26 -14.96
N PHE A 141 16.43 -3.30 -15.02
CA PHE A 141 16.90 -4.68 -14.94
C PHE A 141 17.36 -5.22 -16.28
N LYS A 142 18.40 -6.04 -16.24
CA LYS A 142 18.95 -6.79 -17.38
C LYS A 142 18.34 -8.20 -17.43
N PRO A 143 18.08 -8.76 -18.63
CA PRO A 143 18.24 -8.15 -19.96
C PRO A 143 17.24 -7.01 -20.17
N PHE A 144 17.63 -5.99 -20.94
CA PHE A 144 16.75 -4.84 -21.16
C PHE A 144 15.62 -5.17 -22.13
N ASP A 145 14.40 -4.78 -21.78
CA ASP A 145 13.36 -4.52 -22.77
C ASP A 145 13.69 -3.20 -23.48
N LYS A 146 13.97 -3.27 -24.77
CA LYS A 146 14.45 -2.11 -25.57
C LYS A 146 13.49 -0.93 -25.54
N LEU A 147 12.19 -1.19 -25.51
CA LEU A 147 11.17 -0.14 -25.48
C LEU A 147 11.17 0.57 -24.12
N ILE A 148 11.16 -0.20 -23.05
CA ILE A 148 11.19 0.31 -21.68
C ILE A 148 12.50 1.06 -21.41
N LEU A 149 13.64 0.48 -21.81
CA LEU A 149 14.94 1.15 -21.70
C LEU A 149 14.90 2.53 -22.38
N LYS A 150 14.45 2.57 -23.65
CA LYS A 150 14.37 3.83 -24.40
C LYS A 150 13.51 4.86 -23.69
N GLN A 151 12.34 4.48 -23.20
CA GLN A 151 11.42 5.38 -22.52
C GLN A 151 12.02 5.98 -21.23
N HIS A 152 12.66 5.14 -20.41
CA HIS A 152 13.30 5.62 -19.18
C HIS A 152 14.50 6.52 -19.46
N LEU A 153 15.28 6.21 -20.49
CA LEU A 153 16.40 7.06 -20.91
C LEU A 153 15.90 8.39 -21.49
N GLU A 154 14.86 8.37 -22.32
CA GLU A 154 14.25 9.56 -22.89
C GLU A 154 13.70 10.46 -21.80
N TYR A 155 12.97 9.89 -20.82
CA TYR A 155 12.51 10.62 -19.66
C TYR A 155 13.66 11.25 -18.87
N ALA A 156 14.72 10.50 -18.57
CA ALA A 156 15.87 11.00 -17.81
C ALA A 156 16.62 12.14 -18.54
N LEU A 157 16.58 12.16 -19.88
CA LEU A 157 17.26 13.15 -20.69
C LEU A 157 16.43 14.41 -20.99
N THR A 158 15.11 14.25 -21.09
CA THR A 158 14.22 15.31 -21.59
C THR A 158 13.27 15.83 -20.52
N GLY A 159 12.99 15.05 -19.48
CA GLY A 159 11.95 15.33 -18.49
C GLY A 159 10.52 15.09 -19.01
N HIS A 160 10.35 14.62 -20.26
CA HIS A 160 9.01 14.35 -20.81
C HIS A 160 8.43 13.08 -20.24
N HIS A 161 7.19 13.13 -19.79
CA HIS A 161 6.54 11.98 -19.17
C HIS A 161 6.16 10.91 -20.21
N PRO A 162 6.57 9.64 -20.05
CA PRO A 162 6.38 8.61 -21.08
C PRO A 162 4.91 8.29 -21.35
N VAL A 163 3.99 8.60 -20.45
CA VAL A 163 2.55 8.35 -20.64
C VAL A 163 1.88 9.41 -21.50
N THR A 164 2.45 10.63 -21.59
CA THR A 164 1.80 11.75 -22.28
C THR A 164 2.24 11.95 -23.73
N GLU A 165 3.45 11.51 -24.09
CA GLU A 165 4.11 11.94 -25.34
C GLU A 165 4.53 10.80 -26.28
N THR A 166 4.37 9.53 -25.89
CA THR A 166 4.91 8.43 -26.68
C THR A 166 3.87 7.63 -27.45
N ALA A 167 4.32 7.08 -28.59
CA ALA A 167 3.59 6.10 -29.39
C ALA A 167 3.35 4.74 -28.70
N VAL A 168 3.64 4.63 -27.40
CA VAL A 168 3.36 3.43 -26.61
C VAL A 168 1.88 3.38 -26.31
N ALA A 169 1.32 2.19 -26.40
CA ALA A 169 -0.08 1.93 -26.10
C ALA A 169 -0.44 2.46 -24.69
N THR A 170 -1.01 3.64 -24.66
CA THR A 170 -1.55 4.26 -23.46
C THR A 170 -3.03 4.01 -23.45
N VAL A 171 -3.53 3.39 -22.41
CA VAL A 171 -4.95 3.12 -22.25
C VAL A 171 -5.50 4.10 -21.22
N LYS A 172 -6.58 4.81 -21.60
CA LYS A 172 -7.41 5.53 -20.63
C LYS A 172 -8.21 4.50 -19.86
N ILE A 173 -8.05 4.48 -18.56
CA ILE A 173 -8.76 3.56 -17.68
C ILE A 173 -9.39 4.35 -16.55
N GLN A 174 -10.57 3.90 -16.13
CA GLN A 174 -11.16 4.31 -14.86
C GLN A 174 -11.02 3.13 -13.91
N SER A 175 -9.95 3.08 -13.17
CA SER A 175 -9.68 2.02 -12.20
C SER A 175 -9.11 2.61 -10.93
N THR A 176 -9.43 1.99 -9.81
CA THR A 176 -8.89 2.36 -8.51
C THR A 176 -7.76 1.42 -8.14
N ILE A 177 -6.63 1.99 -7.74
CA ILE A 177 -5.47 1.27 -7.20
C ILE A 177 -5.17 1.74 -5.78
N GLU A 178 -4.28 1.05 -5.10
CA GLU A 178 -3.80 1.45 -3.77
C GLU A 178 -2.43 2.12 -3.88
N MET A 179 -2.36 3.39 -3.48
CA MET A 179 -1.10 4.11 -3.26
C MET A 179 -0.69 3.92 -1.79
N LEU A 180 0.52 3.43 -1.56
CA LEU A 180 1.07 3.22 -0.23
C LEU A 180 1.75 4.49 0.28
N LYS A 181 1.49 4.81 1.53
CA LYS A 181 2.16 5.90 2.26
C LYS A 181 2.71 5.34 3.56
N GLU A 182 3.98 5.61 3.85
CA GLU A 182 4.56 5.24 5.13
C GLU A 182 3.95 6.04 6.28
N VAL A 183 3.71 5.33 7.38
CA VAL A 183 3.32 5.88 8.67
C VAL A 183 4.13 5.19 9.75
N SER A 184 4.41 5.87 10.84
CA SER A 184 5.16 5.26 11.95
C SER A 184 4.22 4.46 12.84
N LEU A 185 4.47 3.16 12.94
CA LEU A 185 3.87 2.31 13.97
C LEU A 185 4.47 2.72 15.32
N HIS A 186 3.64 3.12 16.28
CA HIS A 186 4.06 3.49 17.63
C HIS A 186 3.97 2.31 18.59
N SER A 187 2.85 1.58 18.57
CA SER A 187 2.69 0.36 19.34
C SER A 187 1.87 -0.69 18.57
N LEU A 188 2.11 -1.96 18.88
CA LEU A 188 1.39 -3.10 18.29
C LEU A 188 0.89 -3.99 19.42
N SER A 189 -0.40 -4.30 19.41
CA SER A 189 -1.05 -5.24 20.33
C SER A 189 -1.69 -6.41 19.57
N GLU A 190 -2.20 -7.40 20.31
CA GLU A 190 -2.90 -8.53 19.72
C GLU A 190 -4.22 -8.16 19.03
N VAL A 191 -4.83 -7.02 19.37
CA VAL A 191 -6.13 -6.59 18.84
C VAL A 191 -6.04 -5.38 17.91
N GLY A 192 -4.87 -4.70 17.87
CA GLY A 192 -4.71 -3.48 17.09
C GLY A 192 -3.33 -2.84 17.25
N PHE A 193 -3.23 -1.61 16.82
CA PHE A 193 -1.98 -0.85 16.86
C PHE A 193 -2.23 0.65 16.98
N THR A 194 -1.18 1.40 17.35
CA THR A 194 -1.22 2.86 17.34
C THR A 194 -0.22 3.42 16.35
N THR A 195 -0.56 4.55 15.73
CA THR A 195 0.31 5.28 14.79
C THR A 195 0.34 6.76 15.11
N ILE A 196 1.45 7.42 14.76
CA ILE A 196 1.54 8.87 14.77
C ILE A 196 1.30 9.38 13.35
N ASN A 197 0.28 10.22 13.19
CA ASN A 197 -0.16 10.79 11.91
C ASN A 197 -0.03 12.31 11.93
N ASN A 198 0.17 12.92 10.77
CA ASN A 198 0.24 14.38 10.60
C ASN A 198 -1.13 15.03 10.34
N HIS A 199 -2.21 14.32 10.51
CA HIS A 199 -3.59 14.79 10.41
C HIS A 199 -4.51 13.90 11.25
N GLU A 200 -5.62 14.47 11.63
CA GLU A 200 -6.68 13.75 12.34
C GLU A 200 -7.32 12.69 11.45
N ILE A 201 -7.52 11.49 12.01
CA ILE A 201 -8.23 10.40 11.36
C ILE A 201 -9.59 10.24 12.01
N LYS A 202 -10.63 10.21 11.17
CA LYS A 202 -12.00 10.08 11.64
C LYS A 202 -12.20 8.74 12.36
N ILE A 203 -12.78 8.77 13.55
CA ILE A 203 -13.18 7.56 14.29
C ILE A 203 -14.15 6.74 13.44
N GLY A 204 -13.92 5.42 13.38
CA GLY A 204 -14.64 4.48 12.53
C GLY A 204 -14.13 4.41 11.08
N ALA A 205 -13.18 5.26 10.67
CA ALA A 205 -12.58 5.15 9.33
C ALA A 205 -11.84 3.82 9.19
N MET A 206 -12.26 3.02 8.21
CA MET A 206 -11.65 1.75 7.85
C MET A 206 -10.56 1.96 6.81
N THR A 207 -9.40 1.37 7.04
CA THR A 207 -8.26 1.46 6.11
C THR A 207 -7.47 0.15 6.11
N LYS A 208 -6.78 -0.10 5.01
CA LYS A 208 -5.91 -1.26 4.85
C LYS A 208 -4.45 -0.84 5.12
N TYR A 209 -3.77 -1.65 5.90
CA TYR A 209 -2.38 -1.42 6.30
C TYR A 209 -1.49 -2.57 5.88
N TYR A 210 -0.26 -2.26 5.49
CA TYR A 210 0.77 -3.21 5.06
C TYR A 210 1.97 -3.14 5.99
N SER A 211 2.41 -4.30 6.47
CA SER A 211 3.65 -4.46 7.24
C SER A 211 4.13 -5.89 7.13
N ASP A 212 5.45 -6.09 7.18
CA ASP A 212 6.04 -7.42 7.31
C ASP A 212 5.65 -8.07 8.65
N SER A 213 5.34 -7.27 9.67
CA SER A 213 4.82 -7.75 10.97
C SER A 213 3.47 -8.45 10.87
N PHE A 214 2.69 -8.18 9.82
CA PHE A 214 1.38 -8.80 9.57
C PHE A 214 1.45 -10.00 8.62
N ALA A 215 2.65 -10.33 8.13
CA ALA A 215 2.81 -11.35 7.09
C ALA A 215 2.37 -12.74 7.56
N ALA A 216 1.37 -13.30 6.87
CA ALA A 216 0.93 -14.68 7.02
C ALA A 216 0.60 -15.23 5.64
N GLU A 217 1.16 -16.40 5.26
CA GLU A 217 0.84 -17.09 4.00
C GLU A 217 0.80 -16.14 2.78
N ASN A 218 1.82 -15.30 2.60
CA ASN A 218 1.93 -14.26 1.56
C ASN A 218 1.00 -13.03 1.71
N LYS A 219 0.21 -12.94 2.77
CA LYS A 219 -0.57 -11.73 3.07
C LYS A 219 0.20 -10.83 4.02
N LYS A 220 0.56 -9.63 3.56
CA LYS A 220 1.26 -8.61 4.35
C LYS A 220 0.34 -7.48 4.80
N SER A 221 -0.96 -7.61 4.61
CA SER A 221 -1.92 -6.54 4.87
C SER A 221 -3.02 -6.96 5.83
N VAL A 222 -3.47 -6.00 6.64
CA VAL A 222 -4.63 -6.12 7.52
C VAL A 222 -5.57 -4.94 7.30
N TYR A 223 -6.86 -5.14 7.51
CA TYR A 223 -7.80 -4.06 7.66
C TYR A 223 -7.86 -3.64 9.13
N ALA A 224 -7.98 -2.33 9.36
CA ALA A 224 -8.17 -1.80 10.70
C ALA A 224 -9.03 -0.54 10.66
N TYR A 225 -9.80 -0.30 11.71
CA TYR A 225 -10.59 0.91 11.88
C TYR A 225 -10.07 1.75 13.03
N CYS A 226 -10.16 3.06 12.87
CA CYS A 226 -9.75 4.02 13.88
C CYS A 226 -10.74 4.01 15.06
N VAL A 227 -10.28 3.73 16.27
CA VAL A 227 -11.10 3.73 17.49
C VAL A 227 -10.88 4.99 18.32
N SER A 228 -9.69 5.59 18.24
CA SER A 228 -9.42 6.84 18.92
C SER A 228 -8.37 7.65 18.14
N CYS A 229 -8.49 8.98 18.21
CA CYS A 229 -7.51 9.89 17.61
C CYS A 229 -7.35 11.09 18.56
N LYS A 230 -6.14 11.31 19.07
CA LYS A 230 -5.81 12.35 20.05
C LYS A 230 -4.67 13.22 19.54
N ALA A 231 -4.82 14.53 19.59
CA ALA A 231 -3.74 15.44 19.27
C ALA A 231 -2.59 15.28 20.28
N LEU A 232 -1.37 15.07 19.79
CA LEU A 232 -0.13 15.10 20.57
C LEU A 232 0.50 16.50 20.52
N THR A 233 0.48 17.09 19.33
CA THR A 233 0.94 18.46 19.04
C THR A 233 -0.01 19.09 18.03
N ASP A 234 0.23 20.34 17.65
CA ASP A 234 -0.58 21.04 16.61
C ASP A 234 -0.51 20.33 15.23
N LYS A 235 0.46 19.44 15.02
CA LYS A 235 0.69 18.78 13.72
C LYS A 235 0.74 17.26 13.79
N GLU A 236 0.62 16.67 14.98
CA GLU A 236 0.74 15.24 15.18
C GLU A 236 -0.42 14.70 15.99
N PHE A 237 -0.93 13.57 15.56
CA PHE A 237 -2.07 12.88 16.15
C PHE A 237 -1.69 11.43 16.46
N LEU A 238 -1.91 10.99 17.69
CA LEU A 238 -1.84 9.58 18.07
C LEU A 238 -3.20 8.95 17.77
N CYS A 239 -3.21 8.06 16.79
CA CYS A 239 -4.41 7.36 16.37
C CYS A 239 -4.29 5.88 16.72
N GLU A 240 -5.32 5.34 17.35
CA GLU A 240 -5.43 3.93 17.71
C GLU A 240 -6.36 3.22 16.73
N PHE A 241 -5.92 2.06 16.28
CA PHE A 241 -6.62 1.24 15.30
C PHE A 241 -6.82 -0.17 15.82
N HIS A 242 -8.01 -0.72 15.61
CA HIS A 242 -8.30 -2.12 15.89
C HIS A 242 -8.43 -2.92 14.60
N PHE A 243 -7.89 -4.14 14.59
CA PHE A 243 -7.96 -5.02 13.44
C PHE A 243 -9.41 -5.35 13.08
N PHE A 244 -9.65 -5.48 11.79
CA PHE A 244 -10.92 -5.95 11.22
C PHE A 244 -10.65 -7.13 10.31
N ALA A 245 -11.42 -8.21 10.45
CA ALA A 245 -11.28 -9.42 9.64
C ALA A 245 -9.85 -10.00 9.63
N ALA A 246 -9.14 -9.95 10.77
CA ALA A 246 -7.82 -10.55 10.89
C ALA A 246 -7.95 -12.09 10.95
N ASP A 247 -7.15 -12.79 10.13
CA ASP A 247 -7.15 -14.25 10.12
C ASP A 247 -6.23 -14.85 11.22
N SER A 248 -6.42 -16.12 11.52
CA SER A 248 -5.68 -16.82 12.58
C SER A 248 -4.16 -16.84 12.36
N GLY A 249 -3.70 -16.86 11.09
CA GLY A 249 -2.29 -16.80 10.75
C GLY A 249 -1.69 -15.42 11.07
N GLN A 250 -2.39 -14.36 10.74
CA GLN A 250 -1.99 -12.97 11.07
C GLN A 250 -1.94 -12.77 12.58
N ILE A 251 -2.98 -13.19 13.31
CA ILE A 251 -3.05 -13.11 14.78
C ILE A 251 -1.89 -13.88 15.43
N SER A 252 -1.60 -15.09 14.94
CA SER A 252 -0.51 -15.92 15.46
C SER A 252 0.86 -15.28 15.23
N ASN A 253 1.08 -14.67 14.06
CA ASN A 253 2.34 -13.96 13.77
C ASN A 253 2.51 -12.72 14.64
N ILE A 254 1.46 -11.93 14.81
CA ILE A 254 1.47 -10.75 15.68
C ILE A 254 1.82 -11.15 17.13
N ARG A 255 1.17 -12.19 17.65
CA ARG A 255 1.47 -12.72 18.98
C ARG A 255 2.91 -13.19 19.12
N ARG A 256 3.38 -13.95 18.13
CA ARG A 256 4.78 -14.41 18.13
C ARG A 256 5.75 -13.24 18.16
N LEU A 257 5.54 -12.24 17.30
CA LEU A 257 6.37 -11.04 17.26
C LEU A 257 6.40 -10.32 18.62
N ILE A 258 5.25 -10.14 19.26
CA ILE A 258 5.15 -9.48 20.57
C ILE A 258 5.89 -10.31 21.62
N LEU A 259 5.69 -11.62 21.68
CA LEU A 259 6.26 -12.47 22.72
C LEU A 259 7.77 -12.73 22.54
N GLU A 260 8.28 -12.76 21.32
CA GLU A 260 9.71 -12.92 21.02
C GLU A 260 10.50 -11.65 21.33
N ASN A 261 9.83 -10.52 21.44
CA ASN A 261 10.47 -9.24 21.71
C ASN A 261 10.65 -9.02 23.22
N LYS A 262 11.87 -8.67 23.63
CA LYS A 262 12.20 -8.45 25.05
C LYS A 262 11.57 -7.19 25.65
N SER A 263 11.15 -6.25 24.81
CA SER A 263 10.54 -4.97 25.20
C SER A 263 9.01 -5.01 25.23
N HIS A 264 8.39 -6.19 25.14
CA HIS A 264 6.92 -6.27 25.23
C HIS A 264 6.43 -5.97 26.65
N THR A 265 5.28 -5.30 26.71
CA THR A 265 4.54 -5.03 27.95
C THR A 265 3.26 -5.87 27.97
N SER A 266 2.78 -6.16 29.17
CA SER A 266 1.53 -6.87 29.35
C SER A 266 0.66 -6.07 30.31
N GLN A 267 -0.55 -5.73 29.91
CA GLN A 267 -1.48 -4.95 30.69
C GLN A 267 -2.80 -5.72 30.87
N ASP A 268 -3.28 -5.80 32.10
CA ASP A 268 -4.61 -6.32 32.34
C ASP A 268 -5.67 -5.29 31.92
N ILE A 269 -6.58 -5.74 31.06
CA ILE A 269 -7.68 -4.90 30.61
C ILE A 269 -8.64 -4.74 31.79
N GLN A 270 -8.83 -3.52 32.24
CA GLN A 270 -9.81 -3.23 33.29
C GLN A 270 -11.22 -3.42 32.76
N ASN A 271 -11.97 -4.30 33.40
CA ASN A 271 -13.38 -4.48 33.11
C ASN A 271 -14.16 -3.22 33.53
N ILE A 272 -14.75 -2.56 32.55
CA ILE A 272 -15.74 -1.53 32.80
C ILE A 272 -16.93 -2.25 33.44
N GLN A 273 -17.32 -1.88 34.66
CA GLN A 273 -18.49 -2.46 35.35
C GLN A 273 -19.78 -2.05 34.62
N ASN A 274 -20.12 -2.76 33.57
CA ASN A 274 -21.40 -2.62 32.90
C ASN A 274 -22.33 -3.71 33.42
N THR A 275 -23.30 -3.35 34.23
CA THR A 275 -24.26 -4.28 34.89
C THR A 275 -25.45 -4.62 34.00
N THR A 276 -25.59 -3.98 32.85
CA THR A 276 -26.70 -4.21 31.92
C THR A 276 -26.50 -5.52 31.15
N PRO A 277 -27.46 -6.47 31.19
CA PRO A 277 -27.36 -7.68 30.40
C PRO A 277 -27.21 -7.39 28.90
N ARG A 278 -26.24 -8.02 28.27
CA ARG A 278 -26.03 -7.99 26.80
C ARG A 278 -26.82 -9.12 26.16
N ARG A 279 -27.69 -8.80 25.23
CA ARG A 279 -28.55 -9.76 24.53
C ARG A 279 -27.99 -10.04 23.17
N ILE A 280 -27.60 -11.29 22.93
CA ILE A 280 -26.92 -11.72 21.75
C ILE A 280 -27.78 -12.72 21.00
N LEU A 281 -27.99 -12.47 19.71
CA LEU A 281 -28.56 -13.41 18.77
C LEU A 281 -27.42 -14.15 18.05
N LEU A 282 -27.38 -15.47 18.17
CA LEU A 282 -26.54 -16.35 17.38
C LEU A 282 -27.36 -16.95 16.24
N LEU A 283 -26.92 -16.73 15.02
CA LEU A 283 -27.58 -17.22 13.81
C LEU A 283 -26.60 -18.04 12.96
N ASP A 284 -26.65 -19.36 13.08
CA ASP A 284 -25.70 -20.25 12.42
C ASP A 284 -26.32 -21.63 12.14
N GLU A 285 -26.23 -22.07 10.88
CA GLU A 285 -26.66 -23.41 10.46
C GLU A 285 -25.75 -24.52 11.00
N ASP A 286 -24.50 -24.19 11.37
CA ASP A 286 -23.56 -25.10 12.01
C ASP A 286 -23.83 -25.19 13.52
N VAL A 287 -24.60 -26.19 13.90
CA VAL A 287 -24.97 -26.40 15.31
C VAL A 287 -23.75 -26.58 16.24
N PRO A 288 -22.71 -27.36 15.92
CA PRO A 288 -21.48 -27.44 16.70
C PRO A 288 -20.81 -26.09 16.91
N LEU A 289 -20.65 -25.29 15.86
CA LEU A 289 -20.01 -23.97 15.94
C LEU A 289 -20.85 -22.96 16.71
N SER A 290 -22.16 -22.98 16.51
CA SER A 290 -23.12 -22.19 17.29
C SER A 290 -23.04 -22.51 18.79
N LEU A 291 -22.94 -23.79 19.14
CA LEU A 291 -22.77 -24.24 20.54
C LEU A 291 -21.42 -23.77 21.10
N GLU A 292 -20.34 -23.91 20.34
CA GLU A 292 -19.01 -23.44 20.74
C GLU A 292 -18.98 -21.95 21.03
N MET A 293 -19.60 -21.15 20.17
CA MET A 293 -19.71 -19.70 20.36
C MET A 293 -20.60 -19.38 21.58
N LYS A 294 -21.72 -20.07 21.74
CA LYS A 294 -22.60 -19.89 22.91
C LYS A 294 -21.86 -20.18 24.21
N LEU A 295 -21.10 -21.26 24.27
CA LEU A 295 -20.28 -21.61 25.44
C LEU A 295 -19.22 -20.54 25.71
N LEU A 296 -18.50 -20.08 24.67
CA LEU A 296 -17.53 -19.00 24.80
C LEU A 296 -18.16 -17.76 25.44
N LEU A 297 -19.33 -17.33 24.94
CA LEU A 297 -20.01 -16.13 25.42
C LEU A 297 -20.53 -16.29 26.85
N THR A 298 -21.19 -17.40 27.15
CA THR A 298 -21.82 -17.60 28.47
C THR A 298 -20.84 -17.98 29.57
N GLU A 299 -19.77 -18.68 29.27
CA GLU A 299 -18.76 -19.08 30.24
C GLU A 299 -17.77 -17.95 30.55
N ARG A 300 -17.40 -17.15 29.55
CA ARG A 300 -16.37 -16.12 29.72
C ARG A 300 -16.91 -14.78 30.18
N PHE A 301 -18.13 -14.42 29.82
CA PHE A 301 -18.64 -13.07 30.07
C PHE A 301 -19.75 -13.05 31.13
N HIS A 302 -19.79 -11.94 31.89
CA HIS A 302 -20.88 -11.63 32.81
C HIS A 302 -22.06 -11.00 32.08
N HIS A 303 -23.26 -11.21 32.58
CA HIS A 303 -24.47 -10.53 32.13
C HIS A 303 -24.73 -10.70 30.60
N VAL A 304 -24.57 -11.93 30.10
CA VAL A 304 -24.83 -12.25 28.70
C VAL A 304 -26.00 -13.22 28.58
N GLU A 305 -27.00 -12.85 27.78
CA GLU A 305 -28.15 -13.68 27.40
C GLU A 305 -27.98 -14.06 25.91
N VAL A 306 -27.91 -15.36 25.59
CA VAL A 306 -27.66 -15.84 24.23
C VAL A 306 -28.87 -16.59 23.69
N PHE A 307 -29.39 -16.11 22.57
CA PHE A 307 -30.50 -16.69 21.82
C PHE A 307 -29.96 -17.32 20.54
N THR A 308 -30.27 -18.58 20.27
CA THR A 308 -29.69 -19.33 19.14
C THR A 308 -30.74 -19.73 18.12
N TYR A 309 -30.45 -19.48 16.84
CA TYR A 309 -31.24 -19.92 15.69
C TYR A 309 -30.37 -20.61 14.66
N ASN A 310 -30.85 -21.74 14.11
CA ASN A 310 -30.08 -22.52 13.15
C ASN A 310 -30.44 -22.19 11.68
N ASN A 311 -31.49 -21.40 11.45
CA ASN A 311 -31.80 -20.89 10.12
C ASN A 311 -32.54 -19.57 10.16
N MET A 312 -32.40 -18.82 9.08
CA MET A 312 -33.00 -17.49 8.91
C MET A 312 -34.52 -17.54 8.89
N GLY A 313 -35.11 -18.55 8.25
CA GLY A 313 -36.56 -18.66 8.12
C GLY A 313 -37.26 -18.83 9.47
N GLN A 314 -36.70 -19.63 10.37
CA GLN A 314 -37.23 -19.80 11.71
C GLN A 314 -37.11 -18.50 12.53
N LEU A 315 -35.96 -17.81 12.44
CA LEU A 315 -35.79 -16.51 13.10
C LEU A 315 -36.83 -15.51 12.61
N LEU A 316 -37.02 -15.36 11.32
CA LEU A 316 -37.97 -14.42 10.75
C LEU A 316 -39.43 -14.78 11.09
N ALA A 317 -39.76 -16.07 11.11
CA ALA A 317 -41.07 -16.54 11.56
C ALA A 317 -41.34 -16.18 13.03
N ASP A 318 -40.37 -16.41 13.91
CA ASP A 318 -40.51 -16.09 15.35
C ASP A 318 -40.50 -14.57 15.61
N LEU A 319 -39.81 -13.77 14.80
CA LEU A 319 -39.85 -12.31 14.83
C LEU A 319 -41.19 -11.75 14.34
N ALA A 320 -41.81 -12.40 13.34
CA ALA A 320 -43.10 -11.97 12.77
C ALA A 320 -44.29 -12.39 13.59
N ASP A 321 -44.16 -13.44 14.45
CA ASP A 321 -45.27 -13.98 15.23
C ASP A 321 -45.63 -13.06 16.41
N LYS A 322 -46.87 -12.55 16.37
CA LYS A 322 -47.41 -11.57 17.33
C LYS A 322 -48.10 -12.21 18.53
N ASP A 323 -48.51 -13.49 18.43
CA ASP A 323 -49.59 -14.02 19.29
C ASP A 323 -49.27 -15.29 20.08
N THR A 324 -48.06 -15.86 20.05
CA THR A 324 -47.77 -17.14 20.72
C THR A 324 -47.21 -16.95 22.15
N PRO A 325 -48.01 -17.19 23.22
CA PRO A 325 -47.55 -16.94 24.59
C PRO A 325 -46.60 -17.98 25.18
N ASN A 326 -46.27 -19.07 24.45
CA ASN A 326 -45.55 -20.24 24.99
C ASN A 326 -44.19 -20.55 24.38
N ARG A 327 -43.65 -19.72 23.49
CA ARG A 327 -42.26 -19.86 23.03
C ARG A 327 -41.37 -18.92 23.81
N GLN A 328 -40.11 -19.27 23.98
CA GLN A 328 -39.11 -18.41 24.62
C GLN A 328 -39.33 -16.97 24.16
N GLN A 329 -39.75 -16.10 25.10
CA GLN A 329 -40.00 -14.71 24.76
C GLN A 329 -38.72 -14.10 24.25
N LEU A 330 -38.61 -13.97 22.94
CA LEU A 330 -37.52 -13.23 22.33
C LEU A 330 -37.49 -11.83 22.93
N PRO A 331 -36.30 -11.31 23.24
CA PRO A 331 -36.19 -9.94 23.70
C PRO A 331 -36.65 -8.98 22.61
N VAL A 332 -37.16 -7.84 23.00
CA VAL A 332 -37.57 -6.78 22.09
C VAL A 332 -36.35 -6.15 21.39
N HIS A 333 -35.19 -6.31 21.99
CA HIS A 333 -33.93 -5.71 21.53
C HIS A 333 -32.79 -6.70 21.71
N PHE A 334 -31.92 -6.76 20.69
CA PHE A 334 -30.60 -7.40 20.76
C PHE A 334 -29.52 -6.32 20.70
N ASP A 335 -28.46 -6.48 21.46
CA ASP A 335 -27.28 -5.61 21.38
C ASP A 335 -26.38 -6.04 20.23
N PHE A 336 -26.25 -7.36 20.03
CA PHE A 336 -25.36 -7.95 19.03
C PHE A 336 -26.03 -9.10 18.28
N VAL A 337 -25.67 -9.25 17.03
CA VAL A 337 -25.97 -10.42 16.21
C VAL A 337 -24.66 -11.05 15.73
N PHE A 338 -24.41 -12.29 16.13
CA PHE A 338 -23.36 -13.13 15.58
C PHE A 338 -23.96 -14.05 14.53
N ALA A 339 -23.50 -13.98 13.31
CA ALA A 339 -24.09 -14.77 12.25
C ALA A 339 -23.04 -15.41 11.32
N ASN A 340 -23.40 -16.57 10.76
CA ASN A 340 -22.63 -17.19 9.71
C ASN A 340 -22.73 -16.37 8.43
N TYR A 341 -21.58 -16.00 7.86
CA TYR A 341 -21.51 -15.25 6.61
C TYR A 341 -22.29 -15.91 5.46
N ALA A 342 -22.30 -17.24 5.39
CA ALA A 342 -23.02 -17.98 4.36
C ALA A 342 -24.52 -17.61 4.29
N LEU A 343 -25.12 -17.24 5.40
CA LEU A 343 -26.52 -16.81 5.46
C LEU A 343 -26.76 -15.46 4.76
N PHE A 344 -25.70 -14.69 4.53
CA PHE A 344 -25.73 -13.37 3.91
C PHE A 344 -25.09 -13.34 2.51
N GLU A 345 -24.58 -14.44 1.96
CA GLU A 345 -23.95 -14.47 0.63
C GLU A 345 -24.85 -13.97 -0.51
N ILE A 346 -26.15 -14.26 -0.38
CA ILE A 346 -27.17 -13.82 -1.34
C ILE A 346 -27.94 -12.66 -0.73
N ASP A 347 -28.01 -11.51 -1.42
CA ASP A 347 -28.73 -10.30 -0.97
C ASP A 347 -28.30 -9.76 0.41
N LYS A 348 -26.98 -9.65 0.62
CA LYS A 348 -26.30 -9.31 1.89
C LYS A 348 -27.02 -8.22 2.71
N GLU A 349 -27.12 -7.02 2.16
CA GLU A 349 -27.71 -5.86 2.84
C GLU A 349 -29.21 -6.00 3.03
N LYS A 350 -29.91 -6.59 2.08
CA LYS A 350 -31.38 -6.77 2.18
C LYS A 350 -31.76 -7.70 3.31
N ARG A 351 -31.03 -8.80 3.51
CA ARG A 351 -31.28 -9.73 4.61
C ARG A 351 -31.03 -9.08 5.97
N TRP A 352 -29.96 -8.31 6.07
CA TRP A 352 -29.68 -7.55 7.30
C TRP A 352 -30.75 -6.48 7.56
N ALA A 353 -31.11 -5.70 6.56
CA ALA A 353 -32.17 -4.72 6.63
C ALA A 353 -33.51 -5.37 7.06
N GLN A 354 -33.84 -6.54 6.50
CA GLN A 354 -35.05 -7.29 6.88
C GLN A 354 -35.07 -7.66 8.36
N ILE A 355 -33.96 -8.16 8.92
CA ILE A 355 -33.87 -8.46 10.36
C ILE A 355 -34.09 -7.17 11.18
N CYS A 356 -33.44 -6.09 10.81
CA CYS A 356 -33.56 -4.80 11.48
C CYS A 356 -35.00 -4.27 11.46
N ASP A 357 -35.70 -4.38 10.31
CA ASP A 357 -37.08 -3.95 10.16
C ASP A 357 -38.03 -4.76 11.08
N TYR A 358 -37.85 -6.09 11.11
CA TYR A 358 -38.62 -6.92 12.04
C TYR A 358 -38.40 -6.56 13.53
N LEU A 359 -37.14 -6.31 13.91
CA LEU A 359 -36.81 -5.89 15.27
C LEU A 359 -37.41 -4.51 15.60
N LYS A 360 -37.41 -3.59 14.67
CA LYS A 360 -37.99 -2.26 14.79
C LYS A 360 -39.52 -2.32 14.95
N ASP A 361 -40.17 -3.13 14.13
CA ASP A 361 -41.64 -3.29 14.22
C ASP A 361 -42.05 -3.98 15.50
N ARG A 362 -41.29 -4.98 15.96
CA ARG A 362 -41.49 -5.61 17.26
C ARG A 362 -41.35 -4.63 18.44
N SER A 363 -40.34 -3.76 18.37
CA SER A 363 -40.14 -2.70 19.39
C SER A 363 -41.35 -1.78 19.49
N LYS A 364 -41.92 -1.35 18.36
CA LYS A 364 -43.13 -0.52 18.31
C LYS A 364 -44.34 -1.24 18.91
N LEU A 365 -44.54 -2.53 18.62
CA LEU A 365 -45.66 -3.33 19.15
C LEU A 365 -45.63 -3.43 20.68
N HIS A 366 -44.45 -3.44 21.28
CA HIS A 366 -44.28 -3.48 22.74
C HIS A 366 -44.20 -2.10 23.39
N GLY A 367 -44.51 -1.02 22.65
CA GLY A 367 -44.48 0.36 23.16
C GLY A 367 -43.10 0.82 23.63
N LYS A 368 -42.03 0.16 23.14
CA LYS A 368 -40.66 0.51 23.47
C LYS A 368 -40.02 1.26 22.28
N GLU A 369 -39.28 2.28 22.62
CA GLU A 369 -38.52 3.01 21.65
C GLU A 369 -37.41 2.10 21.09
N PHE A 370 -37.29 2.01 19.76
CA PHE A 370 -36.19 1.29 19.09
C PHE A 370 -34.93 2.14 19.23
N ARG A 371 -34.08 1.77 20.18
CA ARG A 371 -32.96 2.63 20.57
C ARG A 371 -31.81 2.59 19.61
N GLU A 372 -31.43 1.41 19.13
CA GLU A 372 -30.27 1.25 18.23
C GLU A 372 -30.42 -0.04 17.41
N ILE A 373 -29.87 -0.01 16.19
CA ILE A 373 -29.70 -1.20 15.36
C ILE A 373 -28.66 -2.10 16.03
N PRO A 374 -28.92 -3.42 16.21
CA PRO A 374 -27.92 -4.31 16.79
C PRO A 374 -26.65 -4.33 15.97
N GLU A 375 -25.50 -4.46 16.63
CA GLU A 375 -24.21 -4.58 15.95
C GLU A 375 -24.05 -5.98 15.37
N LEU A 376 -23.74 -6.06 14.08
CA LEU A 376 -23.55 -7.32 13.37
C LEU A 376 -22.10 -7.73 13.35
N MET A 377 -21.81 -8.92 13.83
CA MET A 377 -20.53 -9.61 13.71
C MET A 377 -20.73 -10.88 12.88
N LEU A 378 -19.85 -11.12 11.95
CA LEU A 378 -19.91 -12.30 11.11
C LEU A 378 -18.79 -13.28 11.47
N HIS A 379 -19.02 -14.55 11.21
CA HIS A 379 -17.94 -15.51 11.09
C HIS A 379 -18.02 -16.21 9.73
N SER A 380 -16.83 -16.60 9.21
CA SER A 380 -16.73 -17.23 7.90
C SER A 380 -15.77 -18.42 7.94
N ARG A 381 -16.16 -19.52 7.28
CA ARG A 381 -15.30 -20.68 7.06
C ARG A 381 -14.29 -20.47 5.93
N ARG A 382 -14.63 -19.61 4.98
CA ARG A 382 -13.74 -19.26 3.88
C ARG A 382 -13.06 -17.92 4.11
N LYS A 383 -11.84 -17.80 3.61
CA LYS A 383 -11.18 -16.49 3.52
C LYS A 383 -11.94 -15.63 2.50
N LEU A 384 -12.29 -14.43 2.88
CA LEU A 384 -12.99 -13.50 2.02
C LEU A 384 -11.99 -12.69 1.17
N PRO A 385 -12.30 -12.40 -0.09
CA PRO A 385 -11.45 -11.55 -0.92
C PRO A 385 -11.48 -10.09 -0.41
N PRO A 386 -10.43 -9.30 -0.67
CA PRO A 386 -10.29 -7.93 -0.14
C PRO A 386 -11.44 -6.98 -0.49
N ASN A 387 -12.00 -7.07 -1.69
CA ASN A 387 -13.16 -6.28 -2.09
C ASN A 387 -14.39 -6.61 -1.24
N GLU A 388 -14.61 -7.88 -0.95
CA GLU A 388 -15.72 -8.35 -0.13
C GLU A 388 -15.58 -7.90 1.33
N ILE A 389 -14.37 -7.98 1.91
CA ILE A 389 -14.08 -7.46 3.25
C ILE A 389 -14.36 -5.96 3.32
N ARG A 390 -13.94 -5.20 2.31
CA ARG A 390 -14.19 -3.75 2.25
C ARG A 390 -15.68 -3.43 2.17
N ASP A 391 -16.43 -4.15 1.34
CA ASP A 391 -17.87 -3.94 1.22
C ASP A 391 -18.59 -4.26 2.53
N LEU A 392 -18.23 -5.36 3.19
CA LEU A 392 -18.78 -5.73 4.49
C LEU A 392 -18.46 -4.73 5.59
N SER A 393 -17.29 -4.10 5.57
CA SER A 393 -16.86 -3.15 6.60
C SER A 393 -17.75 -1.91 6.74
N THR A 394 -18.63 -1.64 5.78
CA THR A 394 -19.58 -0.52 5.82
C THR A 394 -20.76 -0.75 6.77
N TRP A 395 -21.09 -2.01 7.07
CA TRP A 395 -22.28 -2.38 7.87
C TRP A 395 -22.05 -3.53 8.86
N VAL A 396 -20.91 -4.21 8.81
CA VAL A 396 -20.47 -5.27 9.74
C VAL A 396 -19.42 -4.70 10.69
N LYS A 397 -19.52 -5.03 11.97
CA LYS A 397 -18.57 -4.55 12.99
C LYS A 397 -17.27 -5.32 13.03
N ASP A 398 -17.31 -6.64 12.82
CA ASP A 398 -16.11 -7.47 12.65
C ASP A 398 -16.44 -8.80 11.95
N ILE A 399 -15.38 -9.46 11.45
CA ILE A 399 -15.47 -10.78 10.81
C ILE A 399 -14.43 -11.70 11.44
N PHE A 400 -14.88 -12.82 11.97
CA PHE A 400 -14.02 -13.86 12.54
C PHE A 400 -13.93 -15.05 11.60
N PHE A 401 -12.72 -15.54 11.33
CA PHE A 401 -12.52 -16.71 10.48
C PHE A 401 -12.42 -17.99 11.31
N THR A 402 -12.98 -19.07 10.80
CA THR A 402 -12.83 -20.40 11.42
C THR A 402 -11.51 -21.06 10.98
N PRO A 403 -10.83 -21.78 11.89
CA PRO A 403 -11.24 -22.09 13.27
C PRO A 403 -11.22 -20.84 14.17
N LEU A 404 -12.25 -20.72 15.04
CA LEU A 404 -12.40 -19.55 15.89
C LEU A 404 -11.30 -19.49 16.96
N GLU A 405 -10.55 -18.41 16.95
CA GLU A 405 -9.52 -18.11 17.94
C GLU A 405 -10.14 -17.50 19.20
N LYS A 406 -10.58 -18.36 20.13
CA LYS A 406 -11.38 -17.97 21.33
C LYS A 406 -10.75 -16.85 22.17
N SER A 407 -9.42 -16.91 22.32
CA SER A 407 -8.70 -15.89 23.10
C SER A 407 -8.72 -14.53 22.40
N TYR A 408 -8.53 -14.50 21.08
CA TYR A 408 -8.61 -13.27 20.31
C TYR A 408 -10.02 -12.69 20.30
N ILE A 409 -11.04 -13.52 20.05
CA ILE A 409 -12.45 -13.09 20.09
C ILE A 409 -12.77 -12.48 21.46
N ALA A 410 -12.36 -13.15 22.55
CA ALA A 410 -12.62 -12.63 23.89
C ALA A 410 -11.94 -11.25 24.12
N LYS A 411 -10.70 -11.07 23.67
CA LYS A 411 -9.99 -9.79 23.76
C LYS A 411 -10.73 -8.70 22.95
N LYS A 412 -11.11 -9.00 21.73
CA LYS A 412 -11.88 -8.10 20.87
C LYS A 412 -13.23 -7.70 21.49
N LEU A 413 -13.97 -8.66 22.02
CA LEU A 413 -15.26 -8.38 22.66
C LEU A 413 -15.13 -7.45 23.88
N VAL A 414 -14.05 -7.58 24.64
CA VAL A 414 -13.78 -6.67 25.76
C VAL A 414 -13.33 -5.30 25.29
N THR A 415 -12.36 -5.23 24.37
CA THR A 415 -11.75 -3.97 23.95
C THR A 415 -12.68 -3.12 23.08
N ASP A 416 -13.36 -3.75 22.13
CA ASP A 416 -14.12 -3.03 21.09
C ASP A 416 -15.60 -2.84 21.48
N PHE A 417 -16.14 -3.80 22.22
CA PHE A 417 -17.59 -3.86 22.48
C PHE A 417 -17.96 -3.79 23.96
N GLY A 418 -16.95 -3.64 24.84
CA GLY A 418 -17.16 -3.41 26.27
C GLY A 418 -17.83 -4.58 27.00
N PHE A 419 -17.57 -5.82 26.58
CA PHE A 419 -18.01 -7.00 27.32
C PHE A 419 -17.26 -7.12 28.64
N VAL A 420 -17.95 -7.54 29.69
CA VAL A 420 -17.37 -7.73 31.03
C VAL A 420 -16.92 -9.19 31.17
N ASN A 421 -15.62 -9.44 31.11
CA ASN A 421 -15.08 -10.80 31.23
C ASN A 421 -15.08 -11.28 32.69
N LYS A 422 -15.34 -12.57 32.91
CA LYS A 422 -15.33 -13.20 34.25
C LYS A 422 -13.93 -13.35 34.86
N SER A 423 -12.92 -13.44 34.02
CA SER A 423 -11.53 -13.55 34.43
C SER A 423 -10.72 -12.40 33.84
N PRO A 424 -9.65 -11.93 34.47
CA PRO A 424 -8.79 -10.91 33.88
C PRO A 424 -8.32 -11.31 32.49
N ILE A 425 -8.32 -10.36 31.54
CA ILE A 425 -7.77 -10.53 30.21
C ILE A 425 -6.51 -9.68 30.13
N THR A 426 -5.39 -10.32 29.86
CA THR A 426 -4.10 -9.65 29.65
C THR A 426 -3.92 -9.38 28.16
N LEU A 427 -3.71 -8.12 27.81
CA LEU A 427 -3.30 -7.70 26.48
C LEU A 427 -1.79 -7.50 26.44
N ALA A 428 -1.11 -8.26 25.60
CA ALA A 428 0.31 -8.07 25.35
C ALA A 428 0.50 -7.03 24.24
N SER A 429 1.47 -6.14 24.40
CA SER A 429 1.80 -5.11 23.41
C SER A 429 3.29 -4.88 23.31
N LEU A 430 3.73 -4.44 22.13
CA LEU A 430 5.09 -4.08 21.78
C LEU A 430 5.13 -2.57 21.50
N GLU A 431 6.01 -1.85 22.17
CA GLU A 431 6.22 -0.42 21.98
C GLU A 431 7.55 -0.19 21.23
N GLU A 432 7.54 -0.43 19.94
CA GLU A 432 8.70 -0.19 19.07
C GLU A 432 8.26 0.42 17.75
N PRO A 433 8.93 1.50 17.29
CA PRO A 433 8.67 2.06 16.00
C PRO A 433 9.07 1.05 14.90
N ALA A 434 8.14 0.72 14.03
CA ALA A 434 8.36 -0.12 12.87
C ALA A 434 7.72 0.52 11.64
N PRO A 435 8.24 0.27 10.43
CA PRO A 435 7.63 0.77 9.21
C PRO A 435 6.26 0.10 9.00
N LEU A 436 5.27 0.96 8.79
CA LEU A 436 3.91 0.59 8.46
C LEU A 436 3.47 1.42 7.25
N LYS A 437 2.80 0.81 6.29
CA LYS A 437 2.28 1.52 5.11
C LYS A 437 0.77 1.53 5.13
N VAL A 438 0.18 2.68 4.95
CA VAL A 438 -1.27 2.84 4.80
C VAL A 438 -1.63 2.86 3.32
N ALA A 439 -2.65 2.09 2.93
CA ALA A 439 -3.17 2.05 1.57
C ALA A 439 -4.21 3.14 1.37
N ASN A 440 -3.96 4.02 0.41
CA ASN A 440 -4.90 5.04 -0.02
C ASN A 440 -5.44 4.65 -1.40
N PRO A 441 -6.74 4.42 -1.57
CA PRO A 441 -7.33 4.21 -2.88
C PRO A 441 -7.20 5.50 -3.71
N VAL A 442 -6.73 5.35 -4.94
CA VAL A 442 -6.55 6.45 -5.89
C VAL A 442 -7.05 6.05 -7.26
N ASP A 443 -7.61 7.00 -8.00
CA ASP A 443 -8.16 6.75 -9.32
C ASP A 443 -7.08 6.95 -10.39
N ILE A 444 -6.84 5.92 -11.18
CA ILE A 444 -5.99 6.00 -12.36
C ILE A 444 -6.83 6.49 -13.53
N ILE A 445 -6.29 7.47 -14.24
CA ILE A 445 -6.87 7.99 -15.47
C ILE A 445 -6.21 7.36 -16.69
N GLN A 446 -4.91 7.09 -16.60
CA GLN A 446 -4.11 6.63 -17.70
C GLN A 446 -2.94 5.78 -17.21
N ILE A 447 -2.61 4.72 -17.93
CA ILE A 447 -1.45 3.85 -17.63
C ILE A 447 -0.74 3.43 -18.91
N SER A 448 0.58 3.24 -18.79
CA SER A 448 1.45 2.62 -19.80
C SER A 448 2.41 1.64 -19.12
N GLU A 449 3.29 1.00 -19.89
CA GLU A 449 4.35 0.14 -19.33
C GLU A 449 5.42 0.92 -18.55
N ALA A 450 5.56 2.23 -18.78
CA ALA A 450 6.59 3.05 -18.17
C ALA A 450 6.08 3.91 -17.01
N GLY A 451 4.74 4.11 -16.88
CA GLY A 451 4.21 4.97 -15.83
C GLY A 451 2.68 5.05 -15.83
N LEU A 452 2.15 5.84 -14.92
CA LEU A 452 0.73 6.09 -14.77
C LEU A 452 0.41 7.56 -14.48
N VAL A 453 -0.83 7.94 -14.77
CA VAL A 453 -1.42 9.23 -14.38
C VAL A 453 -2.60 8.96 -13.45
N MET A 454 -2.58 9.59 -12.30
CA MET A 454 -3.69 9.49 -11.34
C MET A 454 -4.26 10.85 -10.98
N LYS A 455 -5.54 10.86 -10.63
CA LYS A 455 -6.21 12.01 -10.01
C LYS A 455 -6.09 11.92 -8.50
N TYR A 456 -5.65 13.01 -7.87
CA TYR A 456 -5.54 13.08 -6.42
C TYR A 456 -5.93 14.46 -5.91
N TYR A 457 -6.45 14.56 -4.69
CA TYR A 457 -6.97 15.82 -4.12
C TYR A 457 -5.90 16.91 -3.92
N ARG A 458 -4.62 16.56 -4.00
CA ARG A 458 -3.50 17.49 -3.90
C ARG A 458 -2.36 17.14 -4.84
N ALA A 459 -1.55 18.13 -5.17
CA ALA A 459 -0.29 17.91 -5.87
C ALA A 459 0.69 17.12 -4.99
N ILE A 460 1.33 16.13 -5.57
CA ILE A 460 2.44 15.41 -4.96
C ILE A 460 3.73 16.02 -5.51
N SER A 461 4.67 16.33 -4.62
CA SER A 461 5.92 17.01 -5.02
C SER A 461 6.65 16.24 -6.10
N THR A 462 7.13 16.94 -7.12
CA THR A 462 7.96 16.36 -8.17
C THR A 462 9.15 15.60 -7.55
N GLY A 463 9.42 14.39 -8.03
CA GLY A 463 10.46 13.50 -7.50
C GLY A 463 10.09 12.77 -6.21
N ALA A 464 8.89 12.97 -5.66
CA ALA A 464 8.44 12.21 -4.49
C ALA A 464 8.20 10.74 -4.89
N PHE A 465 8.83 9.84 -4.14
CA PHE A 465 8.69 8.41 -4.31
C PHE A 465 7.37 7.90 -3.73
N ARG A 466 6.68 7.00 -4.43
CA ARG A 466 5.47 6.32 -3.96
C ARG A 466 5.45 4.88 -4.45
N GLU A 467 4.89 4.01 -3.63
CA GLU A 467 4.62 2.62 -3.98
C GLU A 467 3.14 2.47 -4.33
N PHE A 468 2.86 1.62 -5.30
CA PHE A 468 1.51 1.31 -5.75
C PHE A 468 1.27 -0.18 -5.78
N ILE A 469 0.05 -0.58 -5.43
CA ILE A 469 -0.44 -1.94 -5.60
C ILE A 469 -1.52 -1.92 -6.68
N LEU A 470 -1.25 -2.62 -7.77
CA LEU A 470 -2.20 -2.79 -8.85
C LEU A 470 -3.00 -4.08 -8.61
N TRP A 471 -4.32 -3.94 -8.55
CA TRP A 471 -5.23 -5.06 -8.38
C TRP A 471 -5.60 -5.66 -9.73
N ARG A 472 -5.43 -6.96 -9.86
CA ARG A 472 -6.12 -7.74 -10.87
C ARG A 472 -7.38 -8.33 -10.26
N PRO A 473 -8.57 -8.17 -10.89
CA PRO A 473 -9.74 -8.93 -10.49
C PRO A 473 -9.39 -10.43 -10.55
N ASN A 474 -9.46 -11.15 -9.47
CA ASN A 474 -9.22 -12.59 -9.33
C ASN A 474 -7.78 -13.06 -9.00
N GLU A 475 -6.82 -12.21 -8.72
CA GLU A 475 -5.50 -12.64 -8.22
C GLU A 475 -5.32 -12.24 -6.74
N ASP A 476 -4.99 -13.23 -5.89
CA ASP A 476 -4.78 -13.02 -4.44
C ASP A 476 -3.48 -12.28 -4.08
N ALA A 477 -2.52 -12.24 -4.99
CA ALA A 477 -1.24 -11.57 -4.80
C ALA A 477 -0.93 -10.66 -6.00
N THR A 478 -1.08 -9.36 -5.81
CA THR A 478 -0.62 -8.36 -6.78
C THR A 478 0.79 -7.90 -6.43
N PRO A 479 1.68 -7.79 -7.44
CA PRO A 479 3.03 -7.29 -7.19
C PRO A 479 2.99 -5.81 -6.78
N GLU A 480 3.86 -5.44 -5.86
CA GLU A 480 4.11 -4.03 -5.52
C GLU A 480 4.87 -3.38 -6.67
N ILE A 481 4.38 -2.23 -7.13
CA ILE A 481 5.01 -1.46 -8.19
C ILE A 481 5.46 -0.14 -7.60
N ILE A 482 6.73 0.18 -7.78
CA ILE A 482 7.36 1.36 -7.24
C ILE A 482 7.38 2.45 -8.30
N GLY A 483 6.96 3.68 -7.95
CA GLY A 483 6.94 4.79 -8.89
C GLY A 483 7.45 6.10 -8.30
N THR A 484 7.92 7.00 -9.17
CA THR A 484 8.31 8.36 -8.78
C THR A 484 7.41 9.38 -9.47
N VAL A 485 7.11 10.46 -8.78
CA VAL A 485 6.36 11.58 -9.36
C VAL A 485 7.25 12.39 -10.28
N ASN A 486 6.78 12.62 -11.50
CA ASN A 486 7.42 13.48 -12.48
C ASN A 486 7.06 14.95 -12.33
N PHE A 487 5.79 15.22 -12.51
CA PHE A 487 5.20 16.53 -12.42
C PHE A 487 3.72 16.40 -12.07
N HIS A 488 3.07 17.52 -11.81
CA HIS A 488 1.65 17.61 -11.55
C HIS A 488 1.03 18.75 -12.34
N GLU A 489 -0.25 18.60 -12.64
CA GLU A 489 -1.08 19.62 -13.24
C GLU A 489 -2.32 19.86 -12.38
N GLU A 490 -2.80 21.09 -12.34
CA GLU A 490 -4.10 21.40 -11.78
C GLU A 490 -5.19 20.88 -12.72
N ASN A 491 -6.10 20.08 -12.18
CA ASN A 491 -7.24 19.59 -12.96
C ASN A 491 -8.27 20.70 -13.11
N LYS A 492 -8.31 21.33 -14.29
CA LYS A 492 -9.21 22.46 -14.60
C LYS A 492 -10.71 22.12 -14.56
N SER A 493 -11.07 20.84 -14.53
CA SER A 493 -12.46 20.43 -14.62
C SER A 493 -13.16 20.30 -13.29
N ASP A 494 -12.48 19.95 -12.22
CA ASP A 494 -12.98 19.80 -10.85
C ASP A 494 -11.87 19.34 -9.90
N GLU A 495 -11.82 19.87 -8.71
CA GLU A 495 -11.31 19.29 -7.48
C GLU A 495 -10.10 18.34 -7.58
N GLY A 496 -8.90 18.84 -7.80
CA GLY A 496 -7.70 18.04 -7.62
C GLY A 496 -6.61 18.24 -8.67
N TYR A 497 -5.61 17.37 -8.58
CA TYR A 497 -4.40 17.44 -9.40
C TYR A 497 -4.20 16.14 -10.15
N LEU A 498 -3.72 16.25 -11.39
CA LEU A 498 -3.16 15.11 -12.12
C LEU A 498 -1.72 14.93 -11.68
N ASN A 499 -1.40 13.77 -11.13
CA ASN A 499 -0.06 13.42 -10.71
C ASN A 499 0.48 12.35 -11.66
N HIS A 500 1.64 12.61 -12.25
CA HIS A 500 2.27 11.75 -13.23
C HIS A 500 3.43 10.99 -12.61
N PHE A 501 3.38 9.67 -12.69
CA PHE A 501 4.40 8.78 -12.13
C PHE A 501 5.13 8.01 -13.22
N VAL A 502 6.43 7.90 -13.08
CA VAL A 502 7.28 6.97 -13.83
C VAL A 502 7.59 5.78 -12.93
N PHE A 503 7.38 4.58 -13.43
CA PHE A 503 7.67 3.37 -12.67
C PHE A 503 9.17 3.23 -12.41
N PHE A 504 9.50 2.77 -11.20
CA PHE A 504 10.84 2.63 -10.70
C PHE A 504 11.16 1.16 -10.43
N GLY A 505 12.29 0.68 -10.92
CA GLY A 505 12.74 -0.69 -10.66
C GLY A 505 11.78 -1.76 -11.19
N MET A 506 11.31 -1.61 -12.44
CA MET A 506 10.36 -2.53 -13.06
C MET A 506 11.01 -3.87 -13.40
N LYS A 507 10.55 -4.95 -12.76
CA LYS A 507 10.92 -6.33 -13.07
C LYS A 507 10.02 -6.90 -14.17
N ASP A 508 10.50 -7.89 -14.90
CA ASP A 508 9.74 -8.57 -15.95
C ASP A 508 8.37 -9.08 -15.49
N GLN A 509 8.29 -9.58 -14.27
CA GLN A 509 7.01 -10.03 -13.70
C GLN A 509 5.98 -8.89 -13.58
N TYR A 510 6.42 -7.68 -13.22
CA TYR A 510 5.54 -6.51 -13.12
C TYR A 510 5.13 -6.02 -14.50
N LEU A 511 6.08 -5.96 -15.45
CA LEU A 511 5.79 -5.62 -16.85
C LEU A 511 4.77 -6.58 -17.46
N LYS A 512 4.94 -7.88 -17.26
CA LYS A 512 3.99 -8.89 -17.73
C LYS A 512 2.59 -8.66 -17.12
N HIS A 513 2.52 -8.32 -15.85
CA HIS A 513 1.27 -8.03 -15.16
C HIS A 513 0.57 -6.79 -15.74
N ILE A 514 1.32 -5.70 -15.91
CA ILE A 514 0.80 -4.47 -16.52
C ILE A 514 0.33 -4.72 -17.96
N ARG A 515 1.11 -5.45 -18.77
CA ARG A 515 0.74 -5.79 -20.16
C ARG A 515 -0.57 -6.56 -20.24
N LEU A 516 -0.78 -7.52 -19.35
CA LEU A 516 -2.03 -8.25 -19.28
C LEU A 516 -3.19 -7.33 -18.87
N TRP A 517 -2.98 -6.46 -17.92
CA TRP A 517 -4.00 -5.49 -17.51
C TRP A 517 -4.35 -4.49 -18.62
N LEU A 518 -3.34 -3.97 -19.35
CA LEU A 518 -3.53 -3.10 -20.50
C LEU A 518 -4.33 -3.81 -21.61
N LEU A 519 -4.04 -5.09 -21.86
CA LEU A 519 -4.76 -5.89 -22.84
C LEU A 519 -6.23 -6.08 -22.44
N ASP A 520 -6.49 -6.42 -21.18
CA ASP A 520 -7.87 -6.58 -20.68
C ASP A 520 -8.66 -5.27 -20.77
N ALA A 521 -8.03 -4.14 -20.42
CA ALA A 521 -8.63 -2.82 -20.55
C ALA A 521 -8.92 -2.44 -22.02
N TYR A 522 -8.00 -2.78 -22.93
CA TYR A 522 -8.18 -2.55 -24.36
C TYR A 522 -9.32 -3.40 -24.95
N ILE A 523 -9.43 -4.67 -24.56
CA ILE A 523 -10.52 -5.54 -25.01
C ILE A 523 -11.87 -4.97 -24.55
N LYS A 524 -12.00 -4.60 -23.28
CA LYS A 524 -13.22 -4.01 -22.73
C LYS A 524 -13.62 -2.71 -23.43
N SER A 525 -12.66 -1.85 -23.75
CA SER A 525 -12.94 -0.59 -24.46
C SER A 525 -13.40 -0.76 -25.91
N LYS A 526 -13.30 -1.97 -26.47
CA LYS A 526 -13.81 -2.31 -27.81
C LYS A 526 -15.17 -3.00 -27.79
N GLU A 527 -15.56 -3.51 -26.64
CA GLU A 527 -16.87 -4.15 -26.42
C GLU A 527 -17.96 -3.12 -26.04
N GLU A 528 -17.54 -1.95 -25.53
CA GLU A 528 -18.37 -0.75 -25.33
C GLU A 528 -18.48 0.10 -26.64
#